data_55fa4dfef2452af9820d4fcd11c2d545
#
_entry.id   55fa4dfef2452af9820d4fcd11c2d545
#
_cell.length_a   1.000
_cell.length_b   1.000
_cell.length_c   1.000
_cell.angle_alpha   90.00
_cell.angle_beta   90.00
_cell.angle_gamma   90.00
#
_symmetry.space_group_name_H-M   'P 1'
#
loop_
_entity.id
_entity.type
_entity.pdbx_description
1 polymer ?
#
loop_
_entity_poly.entity_id
_entity_poly.type
_entity_poly.pdbx_seq_one_letter_code
_entity_poly.pdbx_strand_id
1 'polypeptide(L)' 'MTEDQKNLNDLSNRVSRSCVAVVDTVVTRGGFKGEELTTIGQLRDQAIQVVALYEKVAKAFAEEEVAAAAETSKSKKK' A
#
# COMPACT_ATOMS: atom_id res chain seq x y z
N MET A 1 4.50 9.47 12.38
CA MET A 1 4.85 8.06 12.09
C MET A 1 6.32 7.84 12.42
N THR A 2 6.64 6.80 13.16
CA THR A 2 8.04 6.47 13.45
C THR A 2 8.75 5.98 12.18
N GLU A 3 10.08 6.00 12.20
CA GLU A 3 10.89 5.50 11.09
C GLU A 3 10.60 4.03 10.80
N ASP A 4 10.46 3.21 11.86
CA ASP A 4 10.13 1.79 11.69
C ASP A 4 8.76 1.60 11.08
N GLN A 5 7.76 2.39 11.48
CA GLN A 5 6.42 2.32 10.88
C GLN A 5 6.44 2.71 9.41
N LYS A 6 7.22 3.72 9.06
CA LYS A 6 7.39 4.15 7.68
C LYS A 6 8.05 3.05 6.85
N ASN A 7 9.11 2.45 7.37
CA ASN A 7 9.81 1.35 6.70
C ASN A 7 8.88 0.14 6.53
N LEU A 8 8.11 -0.19 7.54
CA LEU A 8 7.14 -1.28 7.48
C LEU A 8 6.10 -1.03 6.39
N ASN A 9 5.56 0.18 6.34
CA ASN A 9 4.56 0.55 5.34
C ASN A 9 5.14 0.48 3.93
N ASP A 10 6.35 0.99 3.72
CA ASP A 10 7.00 0.97 2.42
C ASP A 10 7.29 -0.46 1.96
N LEU A 11 7.80 -1.30 2.85
CA LEU A 11 8.08 -2.72 2.55
C LEU A 11 6.79 -3.48 2.26
N SER A 12 5.75 -3.27 3.06
CA SER A 12 4.44 -3.92 2.86
C SER A 12 3.87 -3.56 1.49
N ASN A 13 3.97 -2.31 1.09
CA ASN A 13 3.51 -1.84 -0.21
C ASN A 13 4.29 -2.51 -1.34
N ARG A 14 5.61 -2.55 -1.25
CA ARG A 14 6.47 -3.17 -2.28
C ARG A 14 6.21 -4.66 -2.40
N VAL A 15 6.14 -5.36 -1.27
CA VAL A 15 5.88 -6.81 -1.26
C VAL A 15 4.51 -7.10 -1.84
N SER A 16 3.49 -6.31 -1.48
CA SER A 16 2.14 -6.51 -1.98
C SER A 16 2.04 -6.29 -3.49
N ARG A 17 2.68 -5.24 -4.01
CA ARG A 17 2.73 -4.99 -5.46
C ARG A 17 3.44 -6.10 -6.20
N SER A 18 4.57 -6.57 -5.67
CA SER A 18 5.32 -7.70 -6.25
C SER A 18 4.49 -8.97 -6.22
N CYS A 19 3.77 -9.21 -5.12
CA CYS A 19 2.88 -10.37 -4.98
C CYS A 19 1.80 -10.37 -6.06
N VAL A 20 1.14 -9.25 -6.30
CA VAL A 20 0.12 -9.12 -7.35
C VAL A 20 0.73 -9.40 -8.73
N ALA A 21 1.91 -8.85 -9.01
CA ALA A 21 2.58 -9.05 -10.29
C ALA A 21 2.94 -10.52 -10.52
N VAL A 22 3.48 -11.19 -9.50
CA VAL A 22 3.84 -12.62 -9.57
C VAL A 22 2.59 -13.48 -9.78
N VAL A 23 1.54 -13.22 -9.00
CA VAL A 23 0.26 -13.96 -9.10
C VAL A 23 -0.31 -13.82 -10.51
N ASP A 24 -0.39 -12.59 -11.02
CA ASP A 24 -0.94 -12.34 -12.36
C ASP A 24 -0.12 -13.05 -13.44
N THR A 25 1.20 -13.04 -13.32
CA THR A 25 2.09 -13.71 -14.27
C THR A 25 1.88 -15.23 -14.26
N VAL A 26 1.81 -15.82 -13.07
CA VAL A 26 1.66 -17.28 -12.93
C VAL A 26 0.27 -17.72 -13.39
N VAL A 27 -0.78 -16.95 -13.06
CA VAL A 27 -2.15 -17.23 -13.51
C VAL A 27 -2.21 -17.18 -15.04
N THR A 28 -1.61 -16.17 -15.66
CA THR A 28 -1.56 -16.03 -17.12
C THR A 28 -0.88 -17.23 -17.77
N ARG A 29 0.13 -17.78 -17.12
CA ARG A 29 0.85 -18.97 -17.64
C ARG A 29 0.16 -20.29 -17.32
N GLY A 30 -0.96 -20.27 -16.59
CA GLY A 30 -1.70 -21.46 -16.21
C GLY A 30 -0.99 -22.28 -15.12
N GLY A 31 -0.20 -21.63 -14.26
CA GLY A 31 0.58 -22.30 -13.24
C GLY A 31 -0.19 -22.76 -12.01
N PHE A 32 -1.48 -22.39 -11.89
CA PHE A 32 -2.32 -22.81 -10.78
C PHE A 32 -3.47 -23.68 -11.26
N LYS A 33 -3.83 -24.66 -10.43
CA LYS A 33 -5.00 -25.51 -10.68
C LYS A 33 -6.26 -24.77 -10.22
N GLY A 34 -7.45 -25.22 -10.70
CA GLY A 34 -8.71 -24.58 -10.40
C GLY A 34 -8.98 -24.38 -8.91
N GLU A 35 -8.65 -25.36 -8.06
CA GLU A 35 -8.81 -25.27 -6.62
C GLU A 35 -7.89 -24.22 -6.01
N GLU A 36 -6.67 -24.12 -6.54
CA GLU A 36 -5.67 -23.18 -6.08
C GLU A 36 -6.02 -21.74 -6.46
N LEU A 37 -6.73 -21.55 -7.57
CA LEU A 37 -7.11 -20.22 -8.04
C LEU A 37 -7.96 -19.44 -7.04
N THR A 38 -8.82 -20.11 -6.29
CA THR A 38 -9.63 -19.45 -5.25
C THR A 38 -8.74 -18.88 -4.15
N THR A 39 -7.81 -19.69 -3.64
CA THR A 39 -6.86 -19.26 -2.59
C THR A 39 -5.94 -18.15 -3.10
N ILE A 40 -5.44 -18.29 -4.33
CA ILE A 40 -4.56 -17.29 -4.92
C ILE A 40 -5.32 -15.99 -5.20
N GLY A 41 -6.58 -16.08 -5.61
CA GLY A 41 -7.44 -14.90 -5.78
C GLY A 41 -7.64 -14.15 -4.48
N GLN A 42 -7.83 -14.85 -3.37
CA GLN A 42 -7.93 -14.23 -2.04
C GLN A 42 -6.63 -13.54 -1.64
N LEU A 43 -5.50 -14.19 -1.89
CA LEU A 43 -4.19 -13.59 -1.62
C LEU A 43 -3.99 -12.31 -2.43
N ARG A 44 -4.34 -12.35 -3.70
CA ARG A 44 -4.26 -11.19 -4.58
C ARG A 44 -5.13 -10.05 -4.06
N ASP A 45 -6.35 -10.34 -3.66
CA ASP A 45 -7.28 -9.35 -3.12
C ASP A 45 -6.72 -8.71 -1.84
N GLN A 46 -6.16 -9.53 -0.95
CA GLN A 46 -5.51 -9.04 0.28
C GLN A 46 -4.33 -8.12 -0.04
N ALA A 47 -3.51 -8.50 -1.01
CA ALA A 47 -2.37 -7.68 -1.43
C ALA A 47 -2.84 -6.34 -2.01
N ILE A 48 -3.90 -6.34 -2.79
CA ILE A 48 -4.49 -5.10 -3.33
C ILE A 48 -5.03 -4.22 -2.20
N GLN A 49 -5.65 -4.82 -1.19
CA GLN A 49 -6.13 -4.08 -0.02
C GLN A 49 -4.98 -3.42 0.74
N VAL A 50 -3.85 -4.11 0.89
CA VAL A 50 -2.66 -3.52 1.54
C VAL A 50 -2.17 -2.32 0.76
N VAL A 51 -2.08 -2.41 -0.57
CA VAL A 51 -1.67 -1.29 -1.41
C VAL A 51 -2.63 -0.11 -1.28
N ALA A 52 -3.94 -0.38 -1.32
CA ALA A 52 -4.97 0.65 -1.19
C ALA A 52 -4.89 1.35 0.18
N LEU A 53 -4.70 0.57 1.26
CA LEU A 53 -4.55 1.12 2.60
C LEU A 53 -3.26 1.93 2.73
N TYR A 54 -2.17 1.45 2.14
CA TYR A 54 -0.92 2.19 2.12
C TYR A 54 -1.09 3.57 1.47
N GLU A 55 -1.73 3.61 0.31
CA GLU A 55 -1.96 4.85 -0.41
C GLU A 55 -2.87 5.80 0.37
N LYS A 56 -3.90 5.26 1.02
CA LYS A 56 -4.81 6.04 1.84
C LYS A 56 -4.10 6.65 3.05
N VAL A 57 -3.29 5.86 3.75
CA VAL A 57 -2.53 6.32 4.91
C VAL A 57 -1.48 7.35 4.48
N ALA A 58 -0.77 7.09 3.41
CA ALA A 58 0.25 8.01 2.90
C ALA A 58 -0.37 9.36 2.51
N LYS A 59 -1.53 9.32 1.87
CA LYS A 59 -2.26 10.54 1.51
C LYS A 59 -2.72 11.31 2.75
N ALA A 60 -3.26 10.61 3.75
CA ALA A 60 -3.71 11.25 4.98
C ALA A 60 -2.55 11.92 5.71
N PHE A 61 -1.39 11.28 5.79
CA PHE A 61 -0.19 11.87 6.40
C PHE A 61 0.30 13.08 5.61
N ALA A 62 0.29 13.02 4.28
CA ALA A 62 0.68 14.15 3.45
C ALA A 62 -0.24 15.34 3.66
N GLU A 63 -1.54 15.11 3.72
CA GLU A 63 -2.54 16.17 3.98
C GLU A 63 -2.36 16.77 5.38
N GLU A 64 -2.09 15.95 6.38
CA GLU A 64 -1.84 16.38 7.74
C GLU A 64 -0.59 17.25 7.83
N GLU A 65 0.50 16.83 7.19
CA GLU A 65 1.74 17.59 7.14
C GLU A 65 1.56 18.94 6.44
N VAL A 66 0.82 18.97 5.35
CA VAL A 66 0.51 20.19 4.61
C VAL A 66 -0.33 21.13 5.47
N ALA A 67 -1.33 20.61 6.16
CA ALA A 67 -2.17 21.42 7.07
C ALA A 67 -1.35 22.00 8.21
N ALA A 68 -0.47 21.22 8.83
CA ALA A 68 0.40 21.67 9.90
C ALA A 68 1.38 22.76 9.40
N ALA A 69 1.94 22.58 8.21
CA ALA A 69 2.83 23.56 7.61
C ALA A 69 2.11 24.87 7.30
N ALA A 70 0.87 24.78 6.80
CA ALA A 70 0.04 25.96 6.52
C ALA A 70 -0.28 26.75 7.81
N GLU A 71 -0.63 26.05 8.89
CA GLU A 71 -0.90 26.67 10.18
C GLU A 71 0.35 27.36 10.73
N THR A 72 1.50 26.70 10.65
CA THR A 72 2.78 27.27 11.09
C THR A 72 3.11 28.53 10.31
N SER A 73 2.91 28.51 8.98
CA SER A 73 3.13 29.67 8.14
C SER A 73 2.23 30.85 8.51
N LYS A 74 0.95 30.58 8.78
CA LYS A 74 0.00 31.60 9.22
C LYS A 74 0.41 32.21 10.54
N SER A 75 0.88 31.40 11.50
CA SER A 75 1.34 31.87 12.79
C SER A 75 2.56 32.78 12.64
N LYS A 76 3.47 32.47 11.75
CA LYS A 76 4.67 33.28 11.51
C LYS A 76 4.36 34.62 10.88
N LYS A 77 3.28 34.73 10.12
CA LYS A 77 2.88 35.97 9.47
C LYS A 77 2.28 36.99 10.42
N LYS A 78 1.88 36.59 11.58
CA LYS A 78 1.36 37.51 12.59
C LYS A 78 2.49 38.09 13.40
#